data_9b84b24a57eb4a11d71c1134a180589b
#
_entry.id   9b84b24a57eb4a11d71c1134a180589b
#
_cell.length_a   1.000
_cell.length_b   1.000
_cell.length_c   1.000
_cell.angle_alpha   90.00
_cell.angle_beta   90.00
_cell.angle_gamma   90.00
#
_symmetry.space_group_name_H-M   'P 1'
#
loop_
_entity.id
_entity.type
_entity.pdbx_description
1 polymer ?
#
loop_
_entity_poly.entity_id
_entity_poly.type
_entity_poly.pdbx_seq_one_letter_code
_entity_poly.pdbx_strand_id
1 'polypeptide(L)'
;MKMVQLLKNIANHSYVPQDLEYEKTFWPFILISKKRYTGDKYEFSTEDCKRTSMGIVLKRRDNAPIVKHVFGNVIEKIMIEKNFESALEWLKQTLSEIRDAQFSTRYFVITKSLRGYYKNPQSIAHKVLADRMTVRDPGNKPKSNDRIPYAYIQLTDDILYDYENPYKSGSRKGQPRLRNVKQGD
;
A
#
# COMPACT_ATOMS: atom_id res chain seq x y z
N MET A 1 18.92 -23.74 19.00
CA MET A 1 19.65 -24.67 18.13
C MET A 1 19.38 -26.16 18.42
N LYS A 2 19.47 -26.66 19.67
CA LYS A 2 19.27 -28.11 19.99
C LYS A 2 17.91 -28.66 19.53
N MET A 3 16.81 -27.93 19.69
CA MET A 3 15.46 -28.39 19.32
C MET A 3 15.27 -28.50 17.79
N VAL A 4 15.86 -27.58 17.02
CA VAL A 4 15.85 -27.63 15.53
C VAL A 4 16.60 -28.84 15.04
N GLN A 5 17.75 -29.14 15.63
CA GLN A 5 18.54 -30.33 15.29
C GLN A 5 17.80 -31.64 15.64
N LEU A 6 17.08 -31.66 16.76
CA LEU A 6 16.26 -32.80 17.15
C LEU A 6 15.12 -33.04 16.15
N LEU A 7 14.39 -31.97 15.77
CA LEU A 7 13.32 -32.05 14.78
C LEU A 7 13.84 -32.49 13.39
N LYS A 8 15.01 -31.97 13.00
CA LYS A 8 15.69 -32.40 11.77
C LYS A 8 15.99 -33.91 11.80
N ASN A 9 16.55 -34.42 12.89
CA ASN A 9 16.89 -35.82 13.04
C ASN A 9 15.66 -36.72 12.98
N ILE A 10 14.55 -36.31 13.62
CA ILE A 10 13.28 -37.07 13.61
C ILE A 10 12.68 -37.09 12.20
N ALA A 11 12.63 -35.94 11.50
CA ALA A 11 12.06 -35.84 10.17
C ALA A 11 12.88 -36.62 9.13
N ASN A 12 14.20 -36.51 9.19
CA ASN A 12 15.07 -37.19 8.24
C ASN A 12 15.09 -38.74 8.45
N HIS A 13 14.76 -39.23 9.65
CA HIS A 13 14.64 -40.65 9.93
C HIS A 13 13.33 -41.26 9.38
N SER A 14 12.30 -40.44 9.21
CA SER A 14 10.95 -40.90 8.83
C SER A 14 10.67 -40.85 7.34
N TYR A 15 11.38 -40.02 6.56
CA TYR A 15 11.07 -39.75 5.16
C TYR A 15 12.34 -39.73 4.26
N VAL A 16 12.79 -40.86 3.82
CA VAL A 16 13.85 -41.01 2.79
C VAL A 16 13.16 -40.98 1.41
N PRO A 17 13.57 -40.16 0.44
CA PRO A 17 14.84 -39.41 0.29
C PRO A 17 14.78 -37.91 0.72
N GLN A 18 13.83 -37.50 1.55
CA GLN A 18 13.68 -36.09 1.97
C GLN A 18 14.68 -35.74 3.07
N ASP A 19 15.38 -34.62 2.93
CA ASP A 19 16.23 -34.02 3.96
C ASP A 19 15.71 -32.63 4.34
N LEU A 20 15.74 -32.34 5.62
CA LEU A 20 15.37 -31.03 6.16
C LEU A 20 16.61 -30.28 6.61
N GLU A 21 16.81 -29.10 6.03
CA GLU A 21 17.88 -28.20 6.43
C GLU A 21 17.31 -27.00 7.20
N TYR A 22 18.07 -26.58 8.23
CA TYR A 22 17.77 -25.31 8.90
C TYR A 22 18.10 -24.16 7.96
N GLU A 23 17.11 -23.35 7.63
CA GLU A 23 17.27 -22.19 6.77
C GLU A 23 17.39 -20.90 7.56
N LYS A 24 16.41 -20.64 8.43
CA LYS A 24 16.33 -19.38 9.22
C LYS A 24 15.32 -19.46 10.35
N THR A 25 15.49 -18.57 11.31
CA THR A 25 14.50 -18.30 12.37
C THR A 25 14.03 -16.86 12.31
N PHE A 26 12.78 -16.62 12.66
CA PHE A 26 12.22 -15.28 12.85
C PHE A 26 11.84 -15.06 14.30
N TRP A 27 12.34 -13.96 14.91
CA TRP A 27 11.97 -13.56 16.27
C TRP A 27 12.27 -12.08 16.53
N PRO A 28 11.30 -11.22 16.94
CA PRO A 28 9.86 -11.53 16.94
C PRO A 28 9.29 -11.71 15.52
N PHE A 29 8.07 -12.24 15.42
CA PHE A 29 7.44 -12.54 14.14
C PHE A 29 5.94 -12.19 14.15
N ILE A 30 5.49 -11.43 13.16
CA ILE A 30 4.10 -11.08 12.93
C ILE A 30 3.66 -11.72 11.62
N LEU A 31 2.69 -12.64 11.68
CA LEU A 31 2.06 -13.26 10.53
C LEU A 31 0.63 -12.72 10.37
N ILE A 32 0.39 -11.98 9.30
CA ILE A 32 -0.92 -11.41 8.99
C ILE A 32 -1.74 -12.38 8.15
N SER A 33 -1.14 -12.95 7.11
CA SER A 33 -1.76 -13.95 6.25
C SER A 33 -0.69 -14.63 5.39
N LYS A 34 -1.09 -15.62 4.57
CA LYS A 34 -0.19 -16.29 3.61
C LYS A 34 0.56 -15.24 2.78
N LYS A 35 1.89 -15.34 2.77
CA LYS A 35 2.80 -14.40 2.07
C LYS A 35 2.75 -12.95 2.57
N ARG A 36 2.20 -12.68 3.76
CA ARG A 36 2.16 -11.36 4.39
C ARG A 36 2.65 -11.45 5.82
N TYR A 37 3.93 -11.18 6.03
CA TYR A 37 4.57 -11.28 7.32
C TYR A 37 5.73 -10.28 7.46
N THR A 38 6.12 -10.05 8.70
CA THR A 38 7.34 -9.32 9.05
C THR A 38 7.97 -9.94 10.30
N GLY A 39 9.27 -9.86 10.39
CA GLY A 39 10.01 -10.38 11.53
C GLY A 39 11.49 -10.09 11.43
N ASP A 40 12.18 -10.24 12.54
CA ASP A 40 13.63 -10.18 12.59
C ASP A 40 14.19 -11.56 12.29
N LYS A 41 14.88 -11.66 11.15
CA LYS A 41 15.38 -12.90 10.59
C LYS A 41 16.81 -13.16 11.10
N TYR A 42 17.03 -14.37 11.59
CA TYR A 42 18.31 -14.93 12.00
C TYR A 42 18.66 -16.10 11.10
N GLU A 43 19.86 -16.13 10.56
CA GLU A 43 20.33 -17.22 9.69
C GLU A 43 21.39 -18.08 10.39
N PHE A 44 22.57 -17.53 10.64
CA PHE A 44 23.70 -18.27 11.19
C PHE A 44 24.09 -17.85 12.61
N SER A 45 23.69 -16.65 13.04
CA SER A 45 24.00 -16.09 14.35
C SER A 45 22.71 -15.76 15.11
N THR A 46 22.76 -15.79 16.43
CA THR A 46 21.69 -15.33 17.31
C THR A 46 21.81 -13.83 17.64
N GLU A 47 22.92 -13.20 17.30
CA GLU A 47 23.22 -11.80 17.56
C GLU A 47 22.88 -10.92 16.36
N ASP A 48 23.10 -11.42 15.15
CA ASP A 48 22.84 -10.70 13.91
C ASP A 48 21.44 -10.97 13.38
N CYS A 49 20.59 -9.95 13.42
CA CYS A 49 19.25 -10.04 12.83
C CYS A 49 19.05 -9.00 11.74
N LYS A 50 18.19 -9.33 10.78
CA LYS A 50 17.78 -8.41 9.74
C LYS A 50 16.26 -8.35 9.65
N ARG A 51 15.67 -7.15 9.83
CA ARG A 51 14.25 -6.94 9.62
C ARG A 51 13.87 -7.33 8.18
N THR A 52 13.03 -8.36 8.07
CA THR A 52 12.55 -8.89 6.80
C THR A 52 11.04 -8.81 6.76
N SER A 53 10.51 -8.28 5.65
CA SER A 53 9.09 -8.11 5.45
C SER A 53 8.70 -8.62 4.08
N MET A 54 7.59 -9.36 3.99
CA MET A 54 7.08 -9.91 2.74
C MET A 54 5.60 -9.55 2.57
N GLY A 55 5.24 -9.10 1.37
CA GLY A 55 3.85 -8.87 0.96
C GLY A 55 3.09 -7.80 1.74
N ILE A 56 3.73 -7.11 2.67
CA ILE A 56 3.11 -6.04 3.47
C ILE A 56 3.32 -4.67 2.83
N VAL A 57 2.56 -3.71 3.32
CA VAL A 57 2.51 -2.32 2.81
C VAL A 57 3.88 -1.65 2.74
N LEU A 58 4.77 -1.94 3.69
CA LEU A 58 6.11 -1.31 3.80
C LEU A 58 6.99 -1.53 2.55
N LYS A 59 6.87 -2.69 1.92
CA LYS A 59 7.66 -3.06 0.72
C LYS A 59 7.05 -2.56 -0.59
N ARG A 60 5.77 -2.19 -0.59
CA ARG A 60 5.07 -1.82 -1.83
C ARG A 60 5.32 -0.35 -2.16
N ARG A 61 5.65 -0.08 -3.42
CA ARG A 61 5.90 1.27 -3.94
C ARG A 61 4.63 2.00 -4.37
N ASP A 62 3.50 1.30 -4.40
CA ASP A 62 2.20 1.81 -4.86
C ASP A 62 1.29 2.32 -3.72
N ASN A 63 1.80 2.35 -2.49
CA ASN A 63 1.10 2.93 -1.35
C ASN A 63 1.63 4.34 -1.06
N ALA A 64 0.73 5.21 -0.59
CA ALA A 64 1.09 6.54 -0.13
C ALA A 64 2.08 6.48 1.05
N PRO A 65 3.01 7.44 1.18
CA PRO A 65 3.96 7.49 2.29
C PRO A 65 3.30 7.45 3.67
N ILE A 66 2.13 8.09 3.85
CA ILE A 66 1.38 8.08 5.11
C ILE A 66 1.01 6.66 5.56
N VAL A 67 0.61 5.80 4.61
CA VAL A 67 0.26 4.41 4.93
C VAL A 67 1.48 3.63 5.43
N LYS A 68 2.65 3.89 4.84
CA LYS A 68 3.91 3.29 5.29
C LYS A 68 4.31 3.82 6.66
N HIS A 69 4.14 5.11 6.89
CA HIS A 69 4.45 5.75 8.17
C HIS A 69 3.59 5.14 9.29
N VAL A 70 2.27 5.12 9.13
CA VAL A 70 1.36 4.59 10.14
C VAL A 70 1.61 3.09 10.37
N PHE A 71 1.62 2.31 9.31
CA PHE A 71 1.77 0.86 9.41
C PHE A 71 3.16 0.44 9.95
N GLY A 72 4.20 1.15 9.55
CA GLY A 72 5.57 0.91 10.01
C GLY A 72 5.73 1.13 11.51
N ASN A 73 5.27 2.29 11.99
CA ASN A 73 5.37 2.62 13.41
C ASN A 73 4.53 1.69 14.30
N VAL A 74 3.33 1.32 13.86
CA VAL A 74 2.52 0.34 14.62
C VAL A 74 3.23 -1.00 14.74
N ILE A 75 3.79 -1.53 13.64
CA ILE A 75 4.56 -2.77 13.67
C ILE A 75 5.78 -2.64 14.59
N GLU A 76 6.50 -1.54 14.48
CA GLU A 76 7.70 -1.30 15.27
C GLU A 76 7.39 -1.29 16.77
N LYS A 77 6.36 -0.56 17.16
CA LYS A 77 5.89 -0.54 18.56
C LYS A 77 5.50 -1.93 19.07
N ILE A 78 4.74 -2.69 18.29
CA ILE A 78 4.34 -4.05 18.69
C ILE A 78 5.55 -4.99 18.79
N MET A 79 6.52 -4.87 17.89
CA MET A 79 7.67 -5.78 17.84
C MET A 79 8.76 -5.44 18.84
N ILE A 80 9.03 -4.15 19.07
CA ILE A 80 10.10 -3.68 19.95
C ILE A 80 9.59 -3.49 21.37
N GLU A 81 8.54 -2.69 21.53
CA GLU A 81 8.00 -2.35 22.85
C GLU A 81 7.18 -3.51 23.44
N LYS A 82 6.70 -4.45 22.62
CA LYS A 82 5.82 -5.57 22.98
C LYS A 82 4.58 -5.10 23.75
N ASN A 83 4.16 -3.87 23.52
CA ASN A 83 3.03 -3.22 24.17
C ASN A 83 1.98 -2.86 23.12
N PHE A 84 0.87 -3.57 23.16
CA PHE A 84 -0.23 -3.36 22.23
C PHE A 84 -1.00 -2.07 22.53
N GLU A 85 -1.18 -1.72 23.81
CA GLU A 85 -1.89 -0.52 24.25
C GLU A 85 -1.17 0.74 23.76
N SER A 86 0.15 0.81 23.95
CA SER A 86 0.97 1.93 23.44
C SER A 86 0.87 2.08 21.92
N ALA A 87 0.89 0.97 21.18
CA ALA A 87 0.71 1.00 19.73
C ALA A 87 -0.68 1.50 19.32
N LEU A 88 -1.72 1.12 20.07
CA LEU A 88 -3.10 1.55 19.82
C LEU A 88 -3.32 3.03 20.13
N GLU A 89 -2.78 3.51 21.23
CA GLU A 89 -2.82 4.95 21.59
C GLU A 89 -2.13 5.81 20.55
N TRP A 90 -0.93 5.43 20.17
CA TRP A 90 -0.18 6.11 19.10
C TRP A 90 -0.97 6.13 17.79
N LEU A 91 -1.59 5.00 17.43
CA LEU A 91 -2.40 4.91 16.21
C LEU A 91 -3.60 5.88 16.26
N LYS A 92 -4.32 5.91 17.39
CA LYS A 92 -5.47 6.83 17.58
C LYS A 92 -5.04 8.28 17.47
N GLN A 93 -3.93 8.66 18.10
CA GLN A 93 -3.37 10.00 18.02
C GLN A 93 -3.02 10.35 16.57
N THR A 94 -2.25 9.50 15.89
CA THR A 94 -1.84 9.74 14.49
C THR A 94 -3.04 9.84 13.54
N LEU A 95 -4.08 9.04 13.74
CA LEU A 95 -5.31 9.16 12.95
C LEU A 95 -6.03 10.50 13.19
N SER A 96 -6.00 11.03 14.42
CA SER A 96 -6.51 12.39 14.70
C SER A 96 -5.68 13.46 13.98
N GLU A 97 -4.37 13.36 14.03
CA GLU A 97 -3.45 14.29 13.34
C GLU A 97 -3.66 14.28 11.81
N ILE A 98 -3.93 13.09 11.23
CA ILE A 98 -4.28 12.96 9.81
C ILE A 98 -5.61 13.66 9.51
N ARG A 99 -6.63 13.45 10.34
CA ARG A 99 -7.94 14.08 10.20
C ARG A 99 -7.84 15.61 10.30
N ASP A 100 -6.99 16.10 11.19
CA ASP A 100 -6.77 17.52 11.45
C ASP A 100 -5.75 18.15 10.46
N ALA A 101 -5.44 17.44 9.37
CA ALA A 101 -4.59 17.86 8.26
C ALA A 101 -3.16 18.30 8.67
N GLN A 102 -2.60 17.74 9.73
CA GLN A 102 -1.27 18.09 10.23
C GLN A 102 -0.13 17.54 9.36
N PHE A 103 -0.42 16.60 8.46
CA PHE A 103 0.56 16.03 7.54
C PHE A 103 0.61 16.79 6.21
N SER A 104 1.81 16.99 5.69
CA SER A 104 2.00 17.59 4.36
C SER A 104 1.35 16.74 3.26
N THR A 105 0.78 17.38 2.24
CA THR A 105 0.14 16.72 1.08
C THR A 105 1.00 15.66 0.41
N ARG A 106 2.35 15.81 0.44
CA ARG A 106 3.28 14.83 -0.08
C ARG A 106 3.14 13.43 0.52
N TYR A 107 2.66 13.33 1.76
CA TYR A 107 2.41 12.06 2.44
C TYR A 107 1.25 11.26 1.83
N PHE A 108 0.34 11.95 1.12
CA PHE A 108 -0.86 11.35 0.52
C PHE A 108 -0.70 11.02 -0.97
N VAL A 109 0.44 11.38 -1.57
CA VAL A 109 0.70 11.11 -2.99
C VAL A 109 0.95 9.63 -3.22
N ILE A 110 0.15 9.05 -4.10
CA ILE A 110 0.27 7.67 -4.57
C ILE A 110 0.92 7.68 -5.94
N THR A 111 1.81 6.74 -6.23
CA THR A 111 2.40 6.60 -7.55
C THR A 111 2.09 5.24 -8.15
N LYS A 112 1.55 5.21 -9.37
CA LYS A 112 1.25 3.98 -10.10
C LYS A 112 1.94 3.99 -11.47
N SER A 113 2.49 2.84 -11.88
CA SER A 113 3.09 2.70 -13.20
C SER A 113 2.00 2.54 -14.26
N LEU A 114 2.16 3.22 -15.39
CA LEU A 114 1.33 3.04 -16.57
C LEU A 114 1.63 1.68 -17.21
N ARG A 115 0.57 0.99 -17.62
CA ARG A 115 0.67 -0.20 -18.47
C ARG A 115 0.47 0.20 -19.93
N GLY A 116 0.99 -0.61 -20.85
CA GLY A 116 0.78 -0.40 -22.28
C GLY A 116 -0.66 -0.56 -22.73
N TYR A 117 -1.45 -1.38 -22.02
CA TYR A 117 -2.87 -1.65 -22.32
C TYR A 117 -3.73 -1.74 -21.05
N TYR A 118 -4.94 -1.20 -21.16
CA TYR A 118 -6.00 -1.29 -20.15
C TYR A 118 -7.33 -1.65 -20.82
N LYS A 119 -8.05 -2.65 -20.28
CA LYS A 119 -9.37 -3.04 -20.78
C LYS A 119 -10.38 -1.89 -20.67
N ASN A 120 -10.39 -1.20 -19.52
CA ASN A 120 -11.25 -0.05 -19.24
C ASN A 120 -10.38 1.13 -18.76
N PRO A 121 -9.76 1.90 -19.67
CA PRO A 121 -8.84 2.99 -19.29
C PRO A 121 -9.53 4.07 -18.46
N GLN A 122 -10.80 4.38 -18.72
CA GLN A 122 -11.58 5.41 -18.03
C GLN A 122 -11.86 5.12 -16.54
N SER A 123 -11.73 3.86 -16.11
CA SER A 123 -11.90 3.48 -14.71
C SER A 123 -10.59 3.55 -13.89
N ILE A 124 -9.48 3.88 -14.53
CA ILE A 124 -8.13 3.84 -13.96
C ILE A 124 -7.63 5.27 -13.75
N ALA A 125 -7.66 5.78 -12.52
CA ALA A 125 -7.34 7.17 -12.19
C ALA A 125 -6.01 7.67 -12.78
N HIS A 126 -4.91 6.93 -12.56
CA HIS A 126 -3.59 7.32 -13.09
C HIS A 126 -3.49 7.25 -14.63
N LYS A 127 -4.30 6.40 -15.31
CA LYS A 127 -4.35 6.38 -16.77
C LYS A 127 -5.06 7.63 -17.32
N VAL A 128 -6.20 7.97 -16.74
CA VAL A 128 -6.95 9.17 -17.12
C VAL A 128 -6.13 10.43 -16.88
N LEU A 129 -5.42 10.52 -15.74
CA LEU A 129 -4.52 11.63 -15.46
C LEU A 129 -3.39 11.70 -16.51
N ALA A 130 -2.81 10.57 -16.89
CA ALA A 130 -1.79 10.52 -17.94
C ALA A 130 -2.32 10.99 -19.31
N ASP A 131 -3.57 10.65 -19.65
CA ASP A 131 -4.23 11.12 -20.87
C ASP A 131 -4.44 12.64 -20.85
N ARG A 132 -4.85 13.20 -19.72
CA ARG A 132 -4.94 14.66 -19.53
C ARG A 132 -3.58 15.35 -19.62
N MET A 133 -2.54 14.78 -19.05
CA MET A 133 -1.16 15.29 -19.19
C MET A 133 -0.75 15.30 -20.67
N THR A 134 -1.10 14.27 -21.42
CA THR A 134 -0.84 14.19 -22.87
C THR A 134 -1.56 15.28 -23.65
N VAL A 135 -2.79 15.62 -23.27
CA VAL A 135 -3.55 16.71 -23.91
C VAL A 135 -2.96 18.08 -23.60
N ARG A 136 -2.49 18.29 -22.36
CA ARG A 136 -1.88 19.56 -21.93
C ARG A 136 -0.51 19.79 -22.57
N ASP A 137 0.29 18.73 -22.64
CA ASP A 137 1.66 18.78 -23.17
C ASP A 137 1.94 17.53 -24.03
N PRO A 138 1.61 17.58 -25.33
CA PRO A 138 1.84 16.45 -26.24
C PRO A 138 3.32 16.09 -26.41
N GLY A 139 4.22 17.05 -26.22
CA GLY A 139 5.67 16.85 -26.33
C GLY A 139 6.23 16.01 -25.19
N ASN A 140 5.60 16.04 -24.03
CA ASN A 140 6.04 15.35 -22.82
C ASN A 140 5.07 14.22 -22.41
N LYS A 141 4.54 13.53 -23.37
CA LYS A 141 3.57 12.44 -23.20
C LYS A 141 4.12 11.33 -22.31
N PRO A 142 3.40 10.94 -21.22
CA PRO A 142 3.77 9.80 -20.39
C PRO A 142 3.81 8.49 -21.18
N LYS A 143 4.87 7.71 -20.97
CA LYS A 143 5.13 6.44 -21.67
C LYS A 143 4.70 5.25 -20.79
N SER A 144 4.63 4.06 -21.41
CA SER A 144 4.47 2.82 -20.68
C SER A 144 5.60 2.63 -19.67
N ASN A 145 5.27 2.17 -18.46
CA ASN A 145 6.11 2.04 -17.26
C ASN A 145 6.43 3.35 -16.51
N ASP A 146 6.10 4.52 -17.05
CA ASP A 146 6.22 5.76 -16.30
C ASP A 146 5.31 5.72 -15.06
N ARG A 147 5.77 6.34 -13.98
CA ARG A 147 5.01 6.38 -12.74
C ARG A 147 4.28 7.72 -12.63
N ILE A 148 2.97 7.64 -12.59
CA ILE A 148 2.10 8.82 -12.47
C ILE A 148 1.79 9.04 -10.99
N PRO A 149 2.18 10.19 -10.43
CA PRO A 149 1.79 10.59 -9.08
C PRO A 149 0.37 11.16 -9.09
N TYR A 150 -0.43 10.82 -8.08
CA TYR A 150 -1.75 11.38 -7.87
C TYR A 150 -2.12 11.33 -6.39
N ALA A 151 -3.06 12.16 -5.97
CA ALA A 151 -3.65 12.14 -4.64
C ALA A 151 -5.18 12.15 -4.74
N TYR A 152 -5.84 11.57 -3.74
CA TYR A 152 -7.28 11.73 -3.59
C TYR A 152 -7.55 13.04 -2.87
N ILE A 153 -8.53 13.78 -3.36
CA ILE A 153 -9.00 15.03 -2.75
C ILE A 153 -10.44 14.87 -2.27
N GLN A 154 -10.83 15.66 -1.30
CA GLN A 154 -12.23 15.77 -0.91
C GLN A 154 -12.99 16.48 -2.03
N LEU A 155 -14.14 15.92 -2.39
CA LEU A 155 -14.99 16.49 -3.41
C LEU A 155 -15.90 17.54 -2.78
N THR A 156 -15.93 18.71 -3.37
CA THR A 156 -16.97 19.72 -3.14
C THR A 156 -18.07 19.59 -4.19
N ASP A 157 -19.25 20.15 -3.93
CA ASP A 157 -20.38 20.06 -4.87
C ASP A 157 -20.03 20.67 -6.23
N ASP A 158 -19.22 21.71 -6.27
CA ASP A 158 -18.76 22.37 -7.50
C ASP A 158 -17.87 21.45 -8.35
N ILE A 159 -17.10 20.56 -7.71
CA ILE A 159 -16.27 19.55 -8.38
C ILE A 159 -17.11 18.34 -8.77
N LEU A 160 -18.06 17.96 -7.92
CA LEU A 160 -18.86 16.74 -8.08
C LEU A 160 -19.91 16.89 -9.19
N TYR A 161 -20.52 18.06 -9.29
CA TYR A 161 -21.61 18.32 -10.22
C TYR A 161 -21.22 19.30 -11.33
N ASP A 162 -21.65 18.99 -12.54
CA ASP A 162 -21.56 19.87 -13.69
C ASP A 162 -22.86 20.67 -13.85
N TYR A 163 -22.90 21.85 -13.31
CA TYR A 163 -24.04 22.77 -13.38
C TYR A 163 -24.18 23.44 -14.74
N GLU A 164 -23.09 23.55 -15.50
CA GLU A 164 -23.09 24.18 -16.83
C GLU A 164 -23.69 23.28 -17.91
N ASN A 165 -23.59 21.97 -17.72
CA ASN A 165 -24.10 20.97 -18.68
C ASN A 165 -25.13 20.01 -18.04
N PRO A 166 -26.31 20.50 -17.65
CA PRO A 166 -27.34 19.66 -17.05
C PRO A 166 -27.88 18.60 -18.01
N TYR A 167 -28.60 17.62 -17.48
CA TYR A 167 -29.27 16.63 -18.29
C TYR A 167 -30.30 17.29 -19.24
N LYS A 168 -30.15 17.04 -20.55
CA LYS A 168 -31.01 17.67 -21.59
C LYS A 168 -32.34 16.93 -21.79
N SER A 169 -32.46 15.67 -21.34
CA SER A 169 -33.63 14.82 -21.56
C SER A 169 -33.79 13.75 -20.47
N GLY A 170 -34.94 13.12 -20.37
CA GLY A 170 -35.27 12.05 -19.43
C GLY A 170 -35.76 12.55 -18.08
N SER A 171 -35.93 11.65 -17.12
CA SER A 171 -36.44 11.95 -15.76
C SER A 171 -35.56 12.92 -14.95
N ARG A 172 -34.31 13.11 -15.35
CA ARG A 172 -33.35 14.03 -14.72
C ARG A 172 -33.15 15.33 -15.49
N LYS A 173 -34.00 15.66 -16.47
CA LYS A 173 -33.90 16.91 -17.24
C LYS A 173 -33.79 18.10 -16.31
N GLY A 174 -32.80 18.95 -16.53
CA GLY A 174 -32.52 20.16 -15.73
C GLY A 174 -31.69 19.92 -14.46
N GLN A 175 -31.44 18.67 -14.06
CA GLN A 175 -30.54 18.39 -12.94
C GLN A 175 -29.06 18.46 -13.39
N PRO A 176 -28.15 18.92 -12.53
CA PRO A 176 -26.73 18.93 -12.85
C PRO A 176 -26.24 17.50 -13.08
N ARG A 177 -25.31 17.33 -14.01
CA ARG A 177 -24.68 16.03 -14.25
C ARG A 177 -23.64 15.76 -13.20
N LEU A 178 -23.59 14.52 -12.73
CA LEU A 178 -22.47 14.05 -11.92
C LEU A 178 -21.22 14.04 -12.80
N ARG A 179 -20.21 14.82 -12.45
CA ARG A 179 -18.90 14.75 -13.08
C ARG A 179 -18.27 13.41 -12.78
N ASN A 180 -17.57 12.84 -13.73
CA ASN A 180 -16.85 11.60 -13.48
C ASN A 180 -15.50 11.91 -12.79
N VAL A 181 -15.58 12.20 -11.49
CA VAL A 181 -14.45 12.66 -10.67
C VAL A 181 -13.39 11.59 -10.45
N LYS A 182 -13.68 10.32 -10.74
CA LYS A 182 -12.66 9.27 -10.80
C LYS A 182 -11.57 9.54 -11.82
N GLN A 183 -11.74 10.57 -12.62
CA GLN A 183 -10.87 10.92 -13.73
C GLN A 183 -9.84 12.01 -13.39
N GLY A 184 -9.55 12.24 -12.10
CA GLY A 184 -8.39 13.03 -11.68
C GLY A 184 -8.49 14.52 -11.94
N ASP A 185 -9.48 15.17 -11.36
CA ASP A 185 -9.48 16.62 -11.19
C ASP A 185 -8.56 17.03 -10.04
#